data_34837fc9564d2ccff22a9b80b51e6379
#
_entry.id   34837fc9564d2ccff22a9b80b51e6379
#
_cell.length_a   1.000
_cell.length_b   1.000
_cell.length_c   1.000
_cell.angle_alpha   90.00
_cell.angle_beta   90.00
_cell.angle_gamma   90.00
#
_symmetry.space_group_name_H-M   'P 1'
#
loop_
_entity.id
_entity.type
_entity.pdbx_description
1 polymer ?
#
loop_
_entity_poly.entity_id
_entity_poly.type
_entity_poly.pdbx_seq_one_letter_code
_entity_poly.pdbx_strand_id
1 'polypeptide(L)'
;MCSRARTHSVKELLEQECQIMTNYFAKQHARKLSSLSMQALLYEVSVTPKPGLVDRNNTGAHQDMDIFTFEASAVSLNHYFEQFALCGIENGHEPFSRIFSRLRSLGIQAEETMFRATNQVNTHKGLIFSLAIMKRLPGLHVCQPHSILSGRPP
;
A
#
# COMPACT_ATOMS: atom_id res chain seq x y z
N MET A 1 34.74 -31.03 19.87
CA MET A 1 33.47 -30.28 20.07
C MET A 1 32.63 -30.50 18.84
N CYS A 2 31.63 -31.41 18.93
CA CYS A 2 30.80 -31.78 17.77
C CYS A 2 29.65 -30.83 17.67
N SER A 3 29.57 -30.05 16.57
CA SER A 3 28.48 -29.12 16.24
C SER A 3 27.21 -29.96 16.02
N ARG A 4 26.24 -29.83 16.92
CA ARG A 4 24.88 -30.37 16.75
C ARG A 4 24.19 -29.64 15.59
N ALA A 5 24.21 -30.21 14.40
CA ALA A 5 23.36 -29.80 13.31
C ALA A 5 21.91 -29.98 13.78
N ARG A 6 21.16 -28.85 13.83
CA ARG A 6 19.73 -28.84 14.17
C ARG A 6 18.98 -29.46 12.98
N THR A 7 18.56 -30.71 13.11
CA THR A 7 17.64 -31.33 12.17
C THR A 7 16.25 -30.71 12.38
N HIS A 8 15.85 -29.79 11.47
CA HIS A 8 14.48 -29.30 11.43
C HIS A 8 13.55 -30.46 11.09
N SER A 9 12.41 -30.55 11.79
CA SER A 9 11.39 -31.54 11.44
C SER A 9 10.78 -31.20 10.06
N VAL A 10 10.32 -32.22 9.32
CA VAL A 10 9.65 -32.01 8.02
C VAL A 10 8.49 -31.01 8.16
N LYS A 11 7.81 -31.01 9.29
CA LYS A 11 6.72 -30.06 9.59
C LYS A 11 7.21 -28.62 9.65
N GLU A 12 8.34 -28.35 10.33
CA GLU A 12 8.94 -27.01 10.41
C GLU A 12 9.38 -26.50 9.05
N LEU A 13 9.93 -27.37 8.21
CA LEU A 13 10.31 -27.01 6.83
C LEU A 13 9.10 -26.66 5.98
N LEU A 14 8.01 -27.44 6.05
CA LEU A 14 6.77 -27.14 5.33
C LEU A 14 6.11 -25.85 5.80
N GLU A 15 6.11 -25.56 7.10
CA GLU A 15 5.60 -24.31 7.66
C GLU A 15 6.44 -23.12 7.16
N GLN A 16 7.75 -23.27 7.12
CA GLN A 16 8.65 -22.21 6.62
C GLN A 16 8.44 -21.93 5.12
N GLU A 17 8.34 -22.98 4.28
CA GLU A 17 8.05 -22.81 2.85
C GLU A 17 6.69 -22.15 2.62
N CYS A 18 5.65 -22.56 3.35
CA CYS A 18 4.33 -21.96 3.27
C CYS A 18 4.35 -20.47 3.64
N GLN A 19 5.10 -20.09 4.68
CA GLN A 19 5.26 -18.70 5.10
C GLN A 19 6.00 -17.87 4.04
N ILE A 20 7.05 -18.42 3.42
CA ILE A 20 7.79 -17.76 2.34
C ILE A 20 6.85 -17.48 1.14
N MET A 21 6.08 -18.49 0.73
CA MET A 21 5.12 -18.35 -0.36
C MET A 21 4.03 -17.31 -0.05
N THR A 22 3.49 -17.34 1.17
CA THR A 22 2.49 -16.38 1.64
C THR A 22 3.03 -14.94 1.57
N ASN A 23 4.24 -14.72 2.07
CA ASN A 23 4.89 -13.42 2.03
C ASN A 23 5.19 -12.96 0.59
N TYR A 24 5.56 -13.88 -0.29
CA TYR A 24 5.77 -13.59 -1.70
C TYR A 24 4.49 -13.11 -2.38
N PHE A 25 3.38 -13.83 -2.21
CA PHE A 25 2.08 -13.45 -2.77
C PHE A 25 1.58 -12.12 -2.19
N ALA A 26 1.70 -11.89 -0.88
CA ALA A 26 1.34 -10.63 -0.25
C ALA A 26 2.07 -9.44 -0.90
N LYS A 27 3.39 -9.56 -1.10
CA LYS A 27 4.20 -8.53 -1.76
C LYS A 27 3.79 -8.31 -3.22
N GLN A 28 3.52 -9.36 -3.99
CA GLN A 28 3.07 -9.24 -5.38
C GLN A 28 1.72 -8.50 -5.46
N HIS A 29 0.76 -8.83 -4.59
CA HIS A 29 -0.52 -8.13 -4.54
C HIS A 29 -0.36 -6.67 -4.11
N ALA A 30 0.47 -6.39 -3.11
CA ALA A 30 0.72 -5.04 -2.66
C ALA A 30 1.34 -4.16 -3.77
N ARG A 31 2.31 -4.69 -4.52
CA ARG A 31 2.90 -4.02 -5.68
C ARG A 31 1.88 -3.76 -6.79
N LYS A 32 1.01 -4.73 -7.07
CA LYS A 32 -0.06 -4.56 -8.05
C LYS A 32 -1.01 -3.44 -7.64
N LEU A 33 -1.44 -3.41 -6.37
CA LEU A 33 -2.30 -2.37 -5.83
C LEU A 33 -1.62 -1.00 -5.83
N SER A 34 -0.32 -0.95 -5.55
CA SER A 34 0.48 0.28 -5.63
C SER A 34 0.51 0.82 -7.05
N SER A 35 0.84 -0.02 -8.03
CA SER A 35 0.88 0.36 -9.44
C SER A 35 -0.47 0.86 -9.95
N LEU A 36 -1.57 0.20 -9.58
CA LEU A 36 -2.92 0.63 -9.95
C LEU A 36 -3.29 1.98 -9.31
N SER A 37 -2.88 2.21 -8.06
CA SER A 37 -3.11 3.50 -7.39
C SER A 37 -2.35 4.61 -8.08
N MET A 38 -1.07 4.40 -8.39
CA MET A 38 -0.27 5.39 -9.13
C MET A 38 -0.88 5.67 -10.50
N GLN A 39 -1.26 4.62 -11.23
CA GLN A 39 -1.89 4.76 -12.55
C GLN A 39 -3.19 5.58 -12.46
N ALA A 40 -4.01 5.36 -11.44
CA ALA A 40 -5.24 6.10 -11.22
C ALA A 40 -4.97 7.59 -10.98
N LEU A 41 -3.93 7.95 -10.21
CA LEU A 41 -3.54 9.34 -9.98
C LEU A 41 -3.06 10.03 -11.26
N LEU A 42 -2.22 9.36 -12.02
CA LEU A 42 -1.72 9.90 -13.29
C LEU A 42 -2.84 10.09 -14.32
N TYR A 43 -3.80 9.15 -14.36
CA TYR A 43 -4.97 9.31 -15.23
C TYR A 43 -5.88 10.42 -14.74
N GLU A 44 -6.11 10.54 -13.44
CA GLU A 44 -6.96 11.58 -12.86
C GLU A 44 -6.44 12.97 -13.26
N VAL A 45 -5.15 13.26 -13.06
CA VAL A 45 -4.59 14.57 -13.40
C VAL A 45 -4.54 14.82 -14.92
N SER A 46 -4.47 13.75 -15.72
CA SER A 46 -4.42 13.84 -17.19
C SER A 46 -5.77 14.06 -17.87
N VAL A 47 -6.89 13.79 -17.16
CA VAL A 47 -8.23 14.02 -17.71
C VAL A 47 -8.47 15.51 -17.93
N THR A 48 -9.02 15.85 -19.11
CA THR A 48 -9.34 17.24 -19.49
C THR A 48 -10.63 17.26 -20.32
N PRO A 49 -11.50 18.31 -20.23
CA PRO A 49 -11.35 19.47 -19.34
C PRO A 49 -11.80 19.18 -17.90
N LYS A 50 -11.11 19.78 -16.93
CA LYS A 50 -11.54 19.80 -15.51
C LYS A 50 -11.74 21.25 -15.05
N PRO A 51 -12.95 21.80 -15.16
CA PRO A 51 -13.18 23.21 -14.81
C PRO A 51 -12.74 23.54 -13.37
N GLY A 52 -11.84 24.51 -13.23
CA GLY A 52 -11.33 24.98 -11.95
C GLY A 52 -10.26 24.11 -11.28
N LEU A 53 -9.94 22.94 -11.84
CA LEU A 53 -8.92 22.02 -11.33
C LEU A 53 -7.72 21.96 -12.28
N VAL A 54 -6.58 21.49 -11.73
CA VAL A 54 -5.41 21.20 -12.56
C VAL A 54 -5.73 20.04 -13.50
N ASP A 55 -5.44 20.23 -14.78
CA ASP A 55 -5.53 19.22 -15.80
C ASP A 55 -4.33 19.30 -16.76
N ARG A 56 -4.32 18.48 -17.79
CA ARG A 56 -3.22 18.46 -18.79
C ARG A 56 -3.04 19.77 -19.55
N ASN A 57 -4.07 20.62 -19.66
CA ASN A 57 -4.06 21.82 -20.47
C ASN A 57 -3.82 23.09 -19.68
N ASN A 58 -4.22 23.11 -18.39
CA ASN A 58 -4.12 24.31 -17.57
C ASN A 58 -4.12 24.00 -16.06
N THR A 59 -3.80 25.00 -15.27
CA THR A 59 -3.71 24.90 -13.80
C THR A 59 -5.04 25.13 -13.08
N GLY A 60 -6.13 25.35 -13.82
CA GLY A 60 -7.43 25.70 -13.23
C GLY A 60 -7.37 26.98 -12.42
N ALA A 61 -7.86 26.93 -11.19
CA ALA A 61 -7.83 28.07 -10.25
C ALA A 61 -6.50 28.15 -9.45
N HIS A 62 -5.56 27.26 -9.67
CA HIS A 62 -4.33 27.17 -8.90
C HIS A 62 -3.17 27.95 -9.55
N GLN A 63 -2.38 28.62 -8.72
CA GLN A 63 -1.17 29.33 -9.15
C GLN A 63 0.12 28.66 -8.60
N ASP A 64 -0.02 27.73 -7.70
CA ASP A 64 1.04 27.08 -6.94
C ASP A 64 1.31 25.62 -7.38
N MET A 65 0.50 25.09 -8.30
CA MET A 65 0.61 23.71 -8.79
C MET A 65 0.20 23.57 -10.24
N ASP A 66 0.81 22.61 -10.90
CA ASP A 66 0.55 22.21 -12.28
C ASP A 66 0.52 20.68 -12.41
N ILE A 67 0.40 20.16 -13.61
CA ILE A 67 0.42 18.70 -13.88
C ILE A 67 1.71 18.05 -13.36
N PHE A 68 2.87 18.69 -13.52
CA PHE A 68 4.16 18.13 -13.08
C PHE A 68 4.25 18.05 -11.57
N THR A 69 3.65 19.00 -10.85
CA THR A 69 3.53 18.96 -9.39
C THR A 69 2.72 17.74 -8.92
N PHE A 70 1.61 17.43 -9.61
CA PHE A 70 0.81 16.24 -9.33
C PHE A 70 1.53 14.94 -9.68
N GLU A 71 2.24 14.89 -10.81
CA GLU A 71 3.03 13.72 -11.20
C GLU A 71 4.17 13.45 -10.21
N ALA A 72 4.92 14.48 -9.82
CA ALA A 72 5.98 14.38 -8.81
C ALA A 72 5.43 13.84 -7.48
N SER A 73 4.27 14.35 -7.05
CA SER A 73 3.56 13.85 -5.88
C SER A 73 3.18 12.37 -6.01
N ALA A 74 2.54 11.98 -7.11
CA ALA A 74 2.12 10.60 -7.34
C ALA A 74 3.31 9.63 -7.30
N VAL A 75 4.41 9.97 -7.95
CA VAL A 75 5.65 9.18 -7.95
C VAL A 75 6.21 9.04 -6.54
N SER A 76 6.25 10.13 -5.77
CA SER A 76 6.77 10.13 -4.40
C SER A 76 5.96 9.24 -3.45
N LEU A 77 4.68 9.04 -3.72
CA LEU A 77 3.75 8.26 -2.90
C LEU A 77 3.74 6.76 -3.23
N ASN A 78 4.32 6.32 -4.34
CA ASN A 78 4.24 4.93 -4.80
C ASN A 78 4.68 3.90 -3.75
N HIS A 79 5.78 4.16 -3.04
CA HIS A 79 6.26 3.31 -1.97
C HIS A 79 5.24 3.17 -0.82
N TYR A 80 4.58 4.27 -0.44
CA TYR A 80 3.58 4.25 0.62
C TYR A 80 2.31 3.51 0.22
N PHE A 81 1.93 3.55 -1.05
CA PHE A 81 0.82 2.74 -1.54
C PHE A 81 1.07 1.24 -1.40
N GLU A 82 2.32 0.79 -1.62
CA GLU A 82 2.72 -0.60 -1.34
C GLU A 82 2.65 -0.90 0.16
N GLN A 83 3.17 -0.01 1.02
CA GLN A 83 3.16 -0.19 2.47
C GLN A 83 1.73 -0.23 3.05
N PHE A 84 0.82 0.62 2.57
CA PHE A 84 -0.59 0.58 2.98
C PHE A 84 -1.23 -0.76 2.61
N ALA A 85 -0.97 -1.26 1.40
CA ALA A 85 -1.51 -2.53 0.95
C ALA A 85 -0.94 -3.71 1.77
N LEU A 86 0.36 -3.74 2.02
CA LEU A 86 1.00 -4.74 2.89
C LEU A 86 0.41 -4.70 4.30
N CYS A 87 0.29 -3.51 4.90
CA CYS A 87 -0.32 -3.35 6.21
C CYS A 87 -1.73 -3.94 6.28
N GLY A 88 -2.54 -3.72 5.24
CA GLY A 88 -3.89 -4.29 5.14
C GLY A 88 -3.90 -5.80 4.97
N ILE A 89 -3.03 -6.34 4.11
CA ILE A 89 -2.95 -7.79 3.83
C ILE A 89 -2.44 -8.56 5.06
N GLU A 90 -1.37 -8.09 5.68
CA GLU A 90 -0.71 -8.78 6.79
C GLU A 90 -1.51 -8.71 8.09
N ASN A 91 -2.26 -7.63 8.30
CA ASN A 91 -2.95 -7.36 9.57
C ASN A 91 -4.48 -7.31 9.42
N GLY A 92 -5.04 -7.79 8.32
CA GLY A 92 -6.48 -7.73 8.05
C GLY A 92 -7.38 -8.42 9.10
N HIS A 93 -6.80 -9.35 9.88
CA HIS A 93 -7.46 -10.05 10.98
C HIS A 93 -7.47 -9.26 12.29
N GLU A 94 -6.66 -8.19 12.42
CA GLU A 94 -6.61 -7.37 13.63
C GLU A 94 -7.79 -6.40 13.73
N PRO A 95 -8.14 -5.94 14.95
CA PRO A 95 -9.13 -4.89 15.14
C PRO A 95 -8.76 -3.60 14.39
N PHE A 96 -9.78 -2.91 13.86
CA PHE A 96 -9.59 -1.68 13.06
C PHE A 96 -8.75 -0.62 13.76
N SER A 97 -8.91 -0.44 15.05
CA SER A 97 -8.17 0.55 15.84
C SER A 97 -6.65 0.36 15.79
N ARG A 98 -6.18 -0.90 15.80
CA ARG A 98 -4.74 -1.22 15.68
C ARG A 98 -4.20 -0.96 14.28
N ILE A 99 -4.93 -1.43 13.26
CA ILE A 99 -4.54 -1.20 11.87
C ILE A 99 -4.55 0.30 11.57
N PHE A 100 -5.57 1.02 12.05
CA PHE A 100 -5.68 2.46 11.84
C PHE A 100 -4.49 3.23 12.44
N SER A 101 -4.01 2.85 13.62
CA SER A 101 -2.84 3.49 14.22
C SER A 101 -1.58 3.31 13.35
N ARG A 102 -1.37 2.12 12.78
CA ARG A 102 -0.27 1.85 11.84
C ARG A 102 -0.43 2.62 10.53
N LEU A 103 -1.63 2.61 9.94
CA LEU A 103 -1.93 3.35 8.71
C LEU A 103 -1.77 4.85 8.90
N ARG A 104 -2.15 5.38 10.06
CA ARG A 104 -1.96 6.80 10.40
C ARG A 104 -0.48 7.18 10.44
N SER A 105 0.38 6.37 11.06
CA SER A 105 1.82 6.61 11.09
C SER A 105 2.43 6.62 9.69
N LEU A 106 2.06 5.65 8.85
CA LEU A 106 2.49 5.61 7.45
C LEU A 106 1.95 6.80 6.65
N GLY A 107 0.70 7.21 6.93
CA GLY A 107 0.06 8.36 6.28
C GLY A 107 0.78 9.67 6.56
N ILE A 108 1.23 9.90 7.79
CA ILE A 108 2.03 11.08 8.15
C ILE A 108 3.35 11.10 7.36
N GLN A 109 4.05 9.99 7.27
CA GLN A 109 5.29 9.89 6.51
C GLN A 109 5.08 10.09 5.01
N ALA A 110 3.97 9.56 4.47
CA ALA A 110 3.57 9.76 3.09
C ALA A 110 3.29 11.25 2.81
N GLU A 111 2.56 11.92 3.70
CA GLU A 111 2.27 13.36 3.61
C GLU A 111 3.55 14.20 3.63
N GLU A 112 4.48 13.94 4.54
CA GLU A 112 5.78 14.62 4.59
C GLU A 112 6.59 14.41 3.31
N THR A 113 6.53 13.20 2.74
CA THR A 113 7.25 12.88 1.49
C THR A 113 6.60 13.60 0.30
N MET A 114 5.28 13.65 0.24
CA MET A 114 4.53 14.43 -0.74
C MET A 114 4.92 15.92 -0.68
N PHE A 115 4.90 16.52 0.51
CA PHE A 115 5.26 17.93 0.67
C PHE A 115 6.70 18.23 0.24
N ARG A 116 7.64 17.33 0.52
CA ARG A 116 9.03 17.47 0.04
C ARG A 116 9.12 17.42 -1.49
N ALA A 117 8.38 16.53 -2.12
CA ALA A 117 8.39 16.36 -3.58
C ALA A 117 7.69 17.50 -4.33
N THR A 118 6.78 18.22 -3.68
CA THR A 118 5.93 19.26 -4.27
C THR A 118 6.29 20.68 -3.80
N ASN A 119 7.47 20.88 -3.22
CA ASN A 119 7.87 22.17 -2.65
C ASN A 119 6.82 22.75 -1.67
N GLN A 120 6.34 21.90 -0.76
CA GLN A 120 5.33 22.23 0.26
C GLN A 120 3.91 22.48 -0.27
N VAL A 121 3.63 22.14 -1.52
CA VAL A 121 2.28 22.26 -2.10
C VAL A 121 1.46 21.01 -1.75
N ASN A 122 0.23 21.23 -1.28
CA ASN A 122 -0.70 20.16 -0.93
C ASN A 122 -1.45 19.65 -2.17
N THR A 123 -1.04 18.52 -2.70
CA THR A 123 -1.68 17.89 -3.87
C THR A 123 -2.62 16.74 -3.51
N HIS A 124 -2.16 15.77 -2.71
CA HIS A 124 -2.84 14.48 -2.49
C HIS A 124 -3.13 14.14 -1.01
N LYS A 125 -3.06 15.10 -0.08
CA LYS A 125 -3.23 14.84 1.37
C LYS A 125 -4.50 14.07 1.70
N GLY A 126 -5.66 14.52 1.21
CA GLY A 126 -6.94 13.84 1.44
C GLY A 126 -6.99 12.43 0.84
N LEU A 127 -6.35 12.25 -0.31
CA LEU A 127 -6.28 10.97 -1.00
C LEU A 127 -5.41 9.95 -0.24
N ILE A 128 -4.27 10.37 0.32
CA ILE A 128 -3.38 9.50 1.13
C ILE A 128 -4.19 8.81 2.22
N PHE A 129 -5.01 9.56 2.95
CA PHE A 129 -5.87 9.04 4.00
C PHE A 129 -6.93 8.07 3.47
N SER A 130 -7.63 8.45 2.40
CA SER A 130 -8.68 7.63 1.79
C SER A 130 -8.13 6.31 1.26
N LEU A 131 -7.01 6.32 0.55
CA LEU A 131 -6.38 5.12 0.02
C LEU A 131 -5.84 4.20 1.12
N ALA A 132 -5.30 4.76 2.21
CA ALA A 132 -4.85 3.97 3.33
C ALA A 132 -5.99 3.15 3.95
N ILE A 133 -7.19 3.74 4.07
CA ILE A 133 -8.38 3.05 4.58
C ILE A 133 -8.91 2.03 3.58
N MET A 134 -9.03 2.39 2.30
CA MET A 134 -9.59 1.52 1.26
C MET A 134 -8.76 0.24 1.04
N LYS A 135 -7.44 0.29 1.23
CA LYS A 135 -6.56 -0.88 1.06
C LYS A 135 -6.70 -1.95 2.14
N ARG A 136 -7.57 -1.74 3.13
CA ARG A 136 -7.98 -2.75 4.11
C ARG A 136 -9.08 -3.70 3.60
N LEU A 137 -9.56 -3.60 2.36
CA LEU A 137 -10.71 -4.37 1.90
C LEU A 137 -10.58 -5.86 2.24
N PRO A 138 -11.58 -6.45 2.94
CA PRO A 138 -11.61 -7.88 3.25
C PRO A 138 -11.85 -8.65 1.95
N GLY A 139 -10.91 -9.45 1.54
CA GLY A 139 -11.03 -10.26 0.32
C GLY A 139 -9.72 -10.91 -0.11
N LEU A 140 -8.59 -10.39 0.35
CA LEU A 140 -7.28 -11.05 0.16
C LEU A 140 -6.92 -11.84 1.42
N HIS A 141 -7.74 -12.83 1.76
CA HIS A 141 -7.32 -13.89 2.65
C HIS A 141 -6.24 -14.71 1.91
N VAL A 142 -5.00 -14.28 2.05
CA VAL A 142 -3.88 -15.20 1.79
C VAL A 142 -4.06 -16.33 2.78
N CYS A 143 -4.27 -17.55 2.28
CA CYS A 143 -4.45 -18.75 3.09
C CYS A 143 -3.45 -18.79 4.23
N GLN A 144 -3.92 -18.72 5.46
CA GLN A 144 -3.05 -18.90 6.62
C GLN A 144 -2.76 -20.42 6.77
N PRO A 145 -1.50 -20.82 6.94
CA PRO A 145 -1.12 -22.23 7.01
C PRO A 145 -1.83 -23.02 8.12
N HIS A 146 -2.31 -22.34 9.17
CA HIS A 146 -3.02 -22.97 10.29
C HIS A 146 -4.38 -23.57 9.93
N SER A 147 -5.06 -23.13 8.88
CA SER A 147 -6.35 -23.67 8.48
C SER A 147 -6.25 -24.99 7.73
N ILE A 148 -5.12 -25.25 7.07
CA ILE A 148 -4.90 -26.48 6.30
C ILE A 148 -4.60 -27.67 7.23
N LEU A 149 -3.93 -27.42 8.36
CA LEU A 149 -3.53 -28.45 9.31
C LEU A 149 -4.60 -28.79 10.36
N SER A 150 -5.62 -27.95 10.54
CA SER A 150 -6.65 -28.16 11.55
C SER A 150 -7.91 -28.87 11.04
N GLY A 151 -8.03 -29.16 9.74
CA GLY A 151 -9.16 -29.91 9.14
C GLY A 151 -10.54 -29.30 9.38
N ARG A 152 -10.63 -28.02 9.78
CA ARG A 152 -11.93 -27.32 9.91
C ARG A 152 -12.23 -26.58 8.61
N PRO A 153 -13.39 -26.88 7.98
CA PRO A 153 -13.87 -26.06 6.86
C PRO A 153 -14.21 -24.64 7.33
N PRO A 154 -14.23 -23.67 6.43
CA PRO A 154 -14.50 -22.26 6.70
C PRO A 154 -15.92 -22.04 7.25
#